data_31ee70045a5f0f0a33bfffcaa0ef310c
#
_entry.id   31ee70045a5f0f0a33bfffcaa0ef310c
#
_cell.length_a   1.000
_cell.length_b   1.000
_cell.length_c   1.000
_cell.angle_alpha   90.00
_cell.angle_beta   90.00
_cell.angle_gamma   90.00
#
_symmetry.space_group_name_H-M   'P 1'
#
loop_
_entity.id
_entity.type
_entity.pdbx_description
1 polymer ?
#
loop_
_entity_poly.entity_id
_entity_poly.type
_entity_poly.pdbx_seq_one_letter_code
_entity_poly.pdbx_strand_id
1 'polypeptide(L)'
;AREFNEYQTSHIPQARYVGYDDFDFDNIKDIPVNKKIIVYCSVGYRSEKIATQLRKKGYKQVWNLYGSLFEWVNAGYDVSDKSGKSTTKIHTYNKDWSQWVTNPKANKIW
;
A
#
# COMPACT_ATOMS: atom_id res chain seq x y z
N ALA A 1 -3.19 2.27 -1.10
CA ALA A 1 -3.59 2.73 -2.43
C ALA A 1 -3.19 1.74 -3.52
N ARG A 2 -3.43 0.47 -3.27
CA ARG A 2 -3.23 -0.60 -4.25
C ARG A 2 -4.58 -1.20 -4.63
N GLU A 3 -4.64 -1.90 -5.76
CA GLU A 3 -5.86 -2.57 -6.17
C GLU A 3 -6.17 -3.75 -5.25
N PHE A 4 -7.42 -4.20 -5.25
CA PHE A 4 -7.88 -5.20 -4.27
C PHE A 4 -7.12 -6.52 -4.37
N ASN A 5 -6.87 -7.01 -5.58
CA ASN A 5 -6.12 -8.25 -5.77
C ASN A 5 -4.66 -8.13 -5.31
N GLU A 6 -4.07 -6.96 -5.45
CA GLU A 6 -2.72 -6.69 -4.95
C GLU A 6 -2.70 -6.71 -3.42
N TYR A 7 -3.67 -6.05 -2.80
CA TYR A 7 -3.82 -6.03 -1.34
C TYR A 7 -4.06 -7.43 -0.77
N GLN A 8 -4.91 -8.22 -1.43
CA GLN A 8 -5.22 -9.58 -0.98
C GLN A 8 -3.99 -10.49 -1.03
N THR A 9 -3.11 -10.31 -2.01
CA THR A 9 -1.89 -11.09 -2.12
C THR A 9 -0.99 -10.84 -0.91
N SER A 10 -0.72 -9.56 -0.62
CA SER A 10 0.01 -9.16 0.57
C SER A 10 -0.12 -7.65 0.79
N HIS A 11 -0.01 -7.26 2.04
CA HIS A 11 -0.03 -5.85 2.45
C HIS A 11 0.80 -5.68 3.72
N ILE A 12 1.16 -4.45 4.03
CA ILE A 12 1.82 -4.13 5.30
C ILE A 12 0.90 -4.54 6.44
N PRO A 13 1.41 -5.24 7.48
CA PRO A 13 0.55 -5.73 8.55
C PRO A 13 -0.36 -4.64 9.13
N GLN A 14 -1.64 -4.98 9.31
CA GLN A 14 -2.68 -4.10 9.86
C GLN A 14 -3.10 -2.95 8.95
N ALA A 15 -2.58 -2.86 7.73
CA ALA A 15 -2.99 -1.83 6.79
C ALA A 15 -4.44 -2.02 6.37
N ARG A 16 -5.15 -0.90 6.23
CA ARG A 16 -6.55 -0.90 5.75
C ARG A 16 -6.56 -0.79 4.23
N TYR A 17 -7.41 -1.58 3.59
CA TYR A 17 -7.64 -1.46 2.15
C TYR A 17 -8.43 -0.18 1.85
N VAL A 18 -7.91 0.63 0.94
CA VAL A 18 -8.63 1.82 0.45
C VAL A 18 -8.73 1.87 -1.08
N GLY A 19 -7.99 1.00 -1.78
CA GLY A 19 -7.99 0.97 -3.24
C GLY A 19 -7.26 2.13 -3.89
N TYR A 20 -7.45 2.28 -5.19
CA TYR A 20 -6.93 3.41 -5.95
C TYR A 20 -7.97 3.89 -6.96
N ASP A 21 -8.30 3.08 -7.97
CA ASP A 21 -9.31 3.46 -8.97
C ASP A 21 -10.71 3.54 -8.34
N ASP A 22 -10.97 2.69 -7.35
CA ASP A 22 -12.24 2.64 -6.62
C ASP A 22 -12.17 3.33 -5.26
N PHE A 23 -11.17 4.21 -5.05
CA PHE A 23 -11.02 4.93 -3.79
C PHE A 23 -12.27 5.76 -3.49
N ASP A 24 -12.81 5.57 -2.26
CA ASP A 24 -13.99 6.27 -1.79
C ASP A 24 -13.73 6.76 -0.36
N PHE A 25 -13.95 8.05 -0.13
CA PHE A 25 -13.78 8.63 1.21
C PHE A 25 -14.69 7.99 2.27
N ASP A 26 -15.82 7.39 1.86
CA ASP A 26 -16.70 6.69 2.80
C ASP A 26 -15.98 5.54 3.51
N ASN A 27 -14.95 4.97 2.89
CA ASN A 27 -14.18 3.88 3.48
C ASN A 27 -13.30 4.33 4.65
N ILE A 28 -13.09 5.62 4.81
CA ILE A 28 -12.24 6.18 5.88
C ILE A 28 -12.94 7.28 6.69
N LYS A 29 -14.24 7.48 6.50
CA LYS A 29 -14.96 8.56 7.18
C LYS A 29 -14.98 8.41 8.70
N ASP A 30 -14.73 7.21 9.22
CA ASP A 30 -14.58 6.95 10.65
C ASP A 30 -13.27 7.48 11.23
N ILE A 31 -12.30 7.86 10.36
CA ILE A 31 -11.00 8.34 10.80
C ILE A 31 -11.06 9.85 11.00
N PRO A 32 -10.78 10.36 12.23
CA PRO A 32 -10.78 11.80 12.47
C PRO A 32 -9.74 12.53 11.62
N VAL A 33 -10.03 13.78 11.24
CA VAL A 33 -9.14 14.57 10.37
C VAL A 33 -7.79 14.90 10.99
N ASN A 34 -7.67 14.82 12.31
CA ASN A 34 -6.41 15.06 13.01
C ASN A 34 -5.59 13.77 13.26
N LYS A 35 -6.08 12.62 12.81
CA LYS A 35 -5.38 11.35 12.96
C LYS A 35 -4.23 11.28 11.95
N LYS A 36 -3.11 10.72 12.38
CA LYS A 36 -1.97 10.46 11.49
C LYS A 36 -2.33 9.34 10.51
N ILE A 37 -2.12 9.59 9.22
CA ILE A 37 -2.35 8.60 8.15
C ILE A 37 -1.08 8.44 7.35
N ILE A 38 -0.66 7.19 7.14
CA ILE A 38 0.43 6.85 6.25
C ILE A 38 -0.18 6.07 5.08
N VAL A 39 0.01 6.57 3.86
CA VAL A 39 -0.52 5.96 2.64
C VAL A 39 0.63 5.32 1.89
N TYR A 40 0.37 4.18 1.29
CA TYR A 40 1.36 3.52 0.43
C TYR A 40 0.69 2.84 -0.77
N CYS A 41 1.47 2.60 -1.81
CA CYS A 41 1.09 1.73 -2.93
C CYS A 41 2.26 0.79 -3.24
N SER A 42 2.57 0.55 -4.50
CA SER A 42 3.72 -0.29 -4.86
C SER A 42 5.04 0.47 -4.74
N VAL A 43 5.11 1.68 -5.35
CA VAL A 43 6.34 2.50 -5.40
C VAL A 43 6.14 3.94 -4.91
N GLY A 44 4.91 4.39 -4.68
CA GLY A 44 4.61 5.72 -4.13
C GLY A 44 3.85 6.67 -5.06
N TYR A 45 3.69 6.32 -6.34
CA TYR A 45 3.02 7.19 -7.32
C TYR A 45 1.51 7.31 -7.05
N ARG A 46 0.83 6.17 -6.92
CA ARG A 46 -0.63 6.14 -6.66
C ARG A 46 -0.95 6.69 -5.28
N SER A 47 -0.16 6.33 -4.28
CA SER A 47 -0.38 6.81 -2.92
C SER A 47 -0.19 8.31 -2.77
N GLU A 48 0.69 8.94 -3.56
CA GLU A 48 0.82 10.40 -3.53
C GLU A 48 -0.47 11.08 -4.00
N LYS A 49 -1.13 10.54 -5.01
CA LYS A 49 -2.41 11.07 -5.48
C LYS A 49 -3.50 10.96 -4.41
N ILE A 50 -3.57 9.80 -3.74
CA ILE A 50 -4.53 9.59 -2.66
C ILE A 50 -4.22 10.52 -1.48
N ALA A 51 -2.96 10.66 -1.10
CA ALA A 51 -2.55 11.55 -0.03
C ALA A 51 -2.95 13.00 -0.31
N THR A 52 -2.82 13.45 -1.56
CA THR A 52 -3.24 14.79 -1.98
C THR A 52 -4.74 14.96 -1.80
N GLN A 53 -5.54 13.96 -2.20
CA GLN A 53 -6.99 14.00 -2.03
C GLN A 53 -7.38 14.05 -0.55
N LEU A 54 -6.70 13.29 0.30
CA LEU A 54 -6.94 13.30 1.75
C LEU A 54 -6.66 14.67 2.35
N ARG A 55 -5.56 15.30 1.97
CA ARG A 55 -5.21 16.65 2.44
C ARG A 55 -6.27 17.67 2.02
N LYS A 56 -6.80 17.57 0.82
CA LYS A 56 -7.87 18.45 0.32
C LYS A 56 -9.17 18.26 1.09
N LYS A 57 -9.40 17.06 1.65
CA LYS A 57 -10.59 16.78 2.48
C LYS A 57 -10.42 17.24 3.92
N GLY A 58 -9.26 17.78 4.29
CA GLY A 58 -9.03 18.33 5.63
C GLY A 58 -8.18 17.45 6.54
N TYR A 59 -7.70 16.30 6.06
CA TYR A 59 -6.78 15.49 6.84
C TYR A 59 -5.43 16.22 6.94
N LYS A 60 -4.97 16.46 8.17
CA LYS A 60 -3.82 17.36 8.42
C LYS A 60 -2.49 16.63 8.52
N GLN A 61 -2.49 15.34 8.84
CA GLN A 61 -1.30 14.56 9.09
C GLN A 61 -1.26 13.36 8.16
N VAL A 62 -0.96 13.61 6.86
CA VAL A 62 -0.90 12.56 5.85
C VAL A 62 0.50 12.48 5.29
N TRP A 63 1.07 11.28 5.32
CA TRP A 63 2.39 11.00 4.75
C TRP A 63 2.27 9.88 3.72
N ASN A 64 3.08 10.01 2.67
CA ASN A 64 3.28 8.95 1.69
C ASN A 64 4.51 8.15 2.11
N LEU A 65 4.37 6.83 2.26
CA LEU A 65 5.51 5.98 2.64
C LEU A 65 6.53 5.95 1.50
N TYR A 66 7.73 6.47 1.76
CA TYR A 66 8.79 6.53 0.75
C TYR A 66 9.12 5.14 0.21
N GLY A 67 9.14 5.00 -1.13
CA GLY A 67 9.36 3.72 -1.79
C GLY A 67 8.25 2.71 -1.62
N SER A 68 7.27 2.99 -0.77
CA SER A 68 6.06 2.20 -0.57
C SER A 68 6.33 0.71 -0.31
N LEU A 69 5.45 -0.19 -0.79
CA LEU A 69 5.52 -1.61 -0.48
C LEU A 69 6.81 -2.25 -0.98
N PHE A 70 7.27 -1.88 -2.18
CA PHE A 70 8.45 -2.53 -2.76
C PHE A 70 9.69 -2.26 -1.92
N GLU A 71 9.90 -1.02 -1.46
CA GLU A 71 11.00 -0.71 -0.56
C GLU A 71 10.84 -1.35 0.82
N TRP A 72 9.60 -1.43 1.32
CA TRP A 72 9.31 -2.14 2.55
C TRP A 72 9.80 -3.59 2.49
N VAL A 73 9.49 -4.28 1.39
CA VAL A 73 9.90 -5.66 1.15
C VAL A 73 11.41 -5.76 0.93
N ASN A 74 11.98 -4.85 0.15
CA ASN A 74 13.43 -4.84 -0.11
C ASN A 74 14.24 -4.62 1.17
N ALA A 75 13.71 -3.87 2.12
CA ALA A 75 14.34 -3.65 3.42
C ALA A 75 14.20 -4.87 4.36
N GLY A 76 13.47 -5.89 3.96
CA GLY A 76 13.33 -7.12 4.73
C GLY A 76 12.18 -7.15 5.72
N TYR A 77 11.27 -6.18 5.67
CA TYR A 77 10.11 -6.16 6.56
C TYR A 77 9.02 -7.12 6.09
N ASP A 78 8.28 -7.66 7.05
CA ASP A 78 7.22 -8.63 6.79
C ASP A 78 6.00 -8.00 6.14
N VAL A 79 5.29 -8.81 5.36
CA VAL A 79 3.95 -8.49 4.85
C VAL A 79 2.99 -9.61 5.22
N SER A 80 1.71 -9.28 5.27
CA SER A 80 0.64 -10.23 5.63
C SER A 80 -0.25 -10.50 4.42
N ASP A 81 -0.78 -11.73 4.33
CA ASP A 81 -1.78 -12.08 3.34
C ASP A 81 -3.18 -11.67 3.83
N LYS A 82 -4.22 -11.99 3.04
CA LYS A 82 -5.61 -11.65 3.36
C LYS A 82 -6.11 -12.27 4.67
N SER A 83 -5.47 -13.33 5.16
CA SER A 83 -5.85 -13.98 6.42
C SER A 83 -5.05 -13.46 7.61
N GLY A 84 -4.15 -12.49 7.41
CA GLY A 84 -3.32 -11.92 8.45
C GLY A 84 -2.05 -12.69 8.73
N LYS A 85 -1.74 -13.71 7.94
CA LYS A 85 -0.52 -14.50 8.10
C LYS A 85 0.63 -13.90 7.30
N SER A 86 1.84 -14.02 7.83
CA SER A 86 3.06 -13.65 7.12
C SER A 86 3.16 -14.40 5.80
N THR A 87 3.57 -13.69 4.73
CA THR A 87 3.74 -14.29 3.40
C THR A 87 4.95 -13.70 2.71
N THR A 88 5.50 -14.44 1.74
CA THR A 88 6.57 -13.95 0.86
C THR A 88 6.04 -13.57 -0.52
N LYS A 89 4.74 -13.75 -0.77
CA LYS A 89 4.14 -13.45 -2.07
C LYS A 89 3.92 -11.96 -2.21
N ILE A 90 4.42 -11.39 -3.31
CA ILE A 90 4.30 -9.96 -3.61
C ILE A 90 3.72 -9.81 -5.01
N HIS A 91 2.58 -9.17 -5.10
CA HIS A 91 1.99 -8.85 -6.40
C HIS A 91 2.71 -7.63 -6.98
N THR A 92 3.34 -7.78 -8.12
CA THR A 92 4.16 -6.73 -8.73
C THR A 92 3.49 -6.07 -9.94
N TYR A 93 2.19 -6.31 -10.13
CA TYR A 93 1.36 -5.78 -11.20
C TYR A 93 1.67 -6.44 -12.56
N ASN A 94 2.92 -6.39 -13.02
CA ASN A 94 3.37 -7.08 -14.23
C ASN A 94 4.85 -7.41 -14.12
N LYS A 95 5.39 -8.07 -15.16
CA LYS A 95 6.79 -8.49 -15.18
C LYS A 95 7.75 -7.30 -15.15
N ASP A 96 7.42 -6.21 -15.84
CA ASP A 96 8.28 -5.04 -15.91
C ASP A 96 8.45 -4.39 -14.52
N TRP A 97 7.36 -4.27 -13.76
CA TRP A 97 7.41 -3.73 -12.41
C TRP A 97 8.10 -4.66 -11.42
N SER A 98 8.15 -5.97 -11.73
CA SER A 98 8.78 -6.95 -10.82
C SER A 98 10.27 -6.68 -10.61
N GLN A 99 10.92 -6.00 -11.54
CA GLN A 99 12.34 -5.68 -11.42
C GLN A 99 12.68 -4.78 -10.22
N TRP A 100 11.69 -4.02 -9.74
CA TRP A 100 11.89 -3.11 -8.61
C TRP A 100 11.81 -3.79 -7.25
N VAL A 101 11.37 -5.04 -7.19
CA VAL A 101 11.44 -5.87 -5.99
C VAL A 101 12.70 -6.71 -6.08
N THR A 102 13.71 -6.35 -5.27
CA THR A 102 15.05 -6.92 -5.36
C THR A 102 15.37 -7.88 -4.21
N ASN A 103 14.47 -8.02 -3.22
CA ASN A 103 14.66 -8.98 -2.14
C ASN A 103 14.57 -10.40 -2.70
N PRO A 104 15.66 -11.22 -2.58
CA PRO A 104 15.65 -12.56 -3.15
C PRO A 104 14.65 -13.51 -2.49
N LYS A 105 14.17 -13.19 -1.29
CA LYS A 105 13.16 -13.99 -0.59
C LYS A 105 11.74 -13.71 -1.08
N ALA A 106 11.53 -12.66 -1.85
CA ALA A 106 10.21 -12.30 -2.35
C ALA A 106 9.79 -13.25 -3.48
N ASN A 107 8.57 -13.78 -3.36
CA ASN A 107 7.94 -14.59 -4.39
C ASN A 107 7.01 -13.68 -5.21
N LYS A 108 7.52 -13.19 -6.33
CA LYS A 108 6.84 -12.20 -7.16
C LYS A 108 5.76 -12.86 -8.01
N ILE A 109 4.58 -12.26 -8.03
CA ILE A 109 3.48 -12.70 -8.89
C ILE A 109 2.87 -11.50 -9.62
N TRP A 110 2.25 -11.78 -10.78
CA TRP A 110 1.58 -10.74 -11.56
C TRP A 110 0.48 -11.32 -12.46
#